data_2be7b91c7105140c070fe0fb05a85c46
#
_entry.id   2be7b91c7105140c070fe0fb05a85c46
#
_cell.length_a   1.000
_cell.length_b   1.000
_cell.length_c   1.000
_cell.angle_alpha   90.00
_cell.angle_beta   90.00
_cell.angle_gamma   90.00
#
_symmetry.space_group_name_H-M   'P 1'
#
loop_
_entity.id
_entity.type
_entity.pdbx_description
1 polymer ?
#
loop_
_entity_poly.entity_id
_entity_poly.type
_entity_poly.pdbx_seq_one_letter_code
_entity_poly.pdbx_strand_id
1 'polypeptide(L)'
;MSGGFSEVERERIRERLVEEGRDLFSHYGLKKTTIADLTEPVGIATSTFYQFFDSKEALYVEILEREGERLMPQVMAPLEEHDDPEAAIVAFLEGIMDVIETNDLIRQVIFEPDEAARLRAQFSDKEAAARREEKLAYLMPYVEAWYEAGKVQGPAPDIVANAIRSVTLLSLHQEELDPARYDETRDLVIRAVAKGLTA
;
A
#
# COMPACT_ATOMS: atom_id res chain seq x y z
N MET A 1 11.09 -33.43 -26.96
CA MET A 1 10.98 -33.47 -25.47
C MET A 1 11.01 -32.03 -24.98
N SER A 2 9.84 -31.49 -24.71
CA SER A 2 9.75 -30.14 -24.14
C SER A 2 10.16 -30.24 -22.65
N GLY A 3 11.41 -29.96 -22.36
CA GLY A 3 11.87 -29.85 -20.97
C GLY A 3 11.20 -28.65 -20.35
N GLY A 4 10.27 -28.88 -19.42
CA GLY A 4 9.77 -27.80 -18.55
C GLY A 4 10.92 -27.24 -17.72
N PHE A 5 10.80 -25.99 -17.31
CA PHE A 5 11.74 -25.37 -16.39
C PHE A 5 11.85 -26.19 -15.09
N SER A 6 13.05 -26.35 -14.55
CA SER A 6 13.24 -26.87 -13.19
C SER A 6 12.62 -25.91 -12.17
N GLU A 7 12.35 -26.38 -10.94
CA GLU A 7 11.80 -25.51 -9.89
C GLU A 7 12.68 -24.29 -9.64
N VAL A 8 14.01 -24.47 -9.60
CA VAL A 8 14.97 -23.36 -9.44
C VAL A 8 14.92 -22.35 -10.59
N GLU A 9 14.75 -22.84 -11.83
CA GLU A 9 14.59 -21.95 -12.99
C GLU A 9 13.24 -21.23 -12.96
N ARG A 10 12.18 -21.90 -12.55
CA ARG A 10 10.85 -21.29 -12.38
C ARG A 10 10.89 -20.16 -11.38
N GLU A 11 11.47 -20.39 -10.19
CA GLU A 11 11.59 -19.39 -9.17
C GLU A 11 12.43 -18.20 -9.66
N ARG A 12 13.56 -18.44 -10.29
CA ARG A 12 14.40 -17.38 -10.86
C ARG A 12 13.68 -16.54 -11.91
N ILE A 13 12.89 -17.18 -12.78
CA ILE A 13 12.09 -16.47 -13.80
C ILE A 13 11.00 -15.63 -13.13
N ARG A 14 10.34 -16.20 -12.13
CA ARG A 14 9.27 -15.51 -11.38
C ARG A 14 9.80 -14.26 -10.68
N GLU A 15 10.92 -14.38 -9.97
CA GLU A 15 11.56 -13.23 -9.31
C GLU A 15 11.97 -12.16 -10.32
N ARG A 16 12.55 -12.53 -11.45
CA ARG A 16 12.88 -11.56 -12.50
C ARG A 16 11.65 -10.89 -13.10
N LEU A 17 10.54 -11.59 -13.29
CA LEU A 17 9.28 -10.96 -13.72
C LEU A 17 8.75 -9.96 -12.69
N VAL A 18 8.91 -10.23 -11.40
CA VAL A 18 8.54 -9.31 -10.32
C VAL A 18 9.46 -8.07 -10.32
N GLU A 19 10.78 -8.25 -10.43
CA GLU A 19 11.76 -7.16 -10.47
C GLU A 19 11.54 -6.24 -11.67
N GLU A 20 11.50 -6.79 -12.89
CA GLU A 20 11.28 -6.03 -14.12
C GLU A 20 9.88 -5.40 -14.15
N GLY A 21 8.87 -6.12 -13.65
CA GLY A 21 7.50 -5.63 -13.54
C GLY A 21 7.41 -4.43 -12.58
N ARG A 22 8.11 -4.48 -11.45
CA ARG A 22 8.18 -3.38 -10.50
C ARG A 22 8.69 -2.09 -11.16
N ASP A 23 9.78 -2.18 -11.90
CA ASP A 23 10.37 -1.03 -12.57
C ASP A 23 9.47 -0.49 -13.70
N LEU A 24 8.90 -1.38 -14.52
CA LEU A 24 8.02 -1.01 -15.62
C LEU A 24 6.71 -0.38 -15.12
N PHE A 25 6.09 -0.97 -14.10
CA PHE A 25 4.84 -0.43 -13.55
C PHE A 25 5.06 0.89 -12.80
N SER A 26 6.19 1.07 -12.12
CA SER A 26 6.53 2.35 -11.49
C SER A 26 6.62 3.49 -12.50
N HIS A 27 7.23 3.22 -13.68
CA HIS A 27 7.47 4.25 -14.69
C HIS A 27 6.29 4.47 -15.63
N TYR A 28 5.63 3.40 -16.07
CA TYR A 28 4.64 3.44 -17.16
C TYR A 28 3.21 3.15 -16.71
N GLY A 29 3.03 2.61 -15.50
CA GLY A 29 1.75 2.14 -14.98
C GLY A 29 1.29 0.83 -15.62
N LEU A 30 0.22 0.27 -15.07
CA LEU A 30 -0.36 -1.00 -15.53
C LEU A 30 -0.89 -0.93 -16.95
N LYS A 31 -1.53 0.20 -17.32
CA LYS A 31 -2.21 0.35 -18.61
C LYS A 31 -1.25 0.31 -19.80
N LYS A 32 -0.11 0.98 -19.70
CA LYS A 32 0.86 1.11 -20.78
C LYS A 32 1.83 -0.06 -20.87
N THR A 33 2.07 -0.77 -19.77
CA THR A 33 2.96 -1.94 -19.74
C THR A 33 2.31 -3.14 -20.41
N THR A 34 2.98 -3.74 -21.39
CA THR A 34 2.53 -4.95 -22.07
C THR A 34 3.23 -6.20 -21.54
N ILE A 35 2.66 -7.40 -21.82
CA ILE A 35 3.33 -8.66 -21.45
C ILE A 35 4.65 -8.82 -22.21
N ALA A 36 4.78 -8.28 -23.43
CA ALA A 36 6.04 -8.29 -24.17
C ALA A 36 7.12 -7.49 -23.43
N ASP A 37 6.79 -6.30 -22.92
CA ASP A 37 7.73 -5.48 -22.14
C ASP A 37 8.22 -6.21 -20.90
N LEU A 38 7.35 -6.97 -20.24
CA LEU A 38 7.68 -7.76 -19.04
C LEU A 38 8.56 -8.99 -19.34
N THR A 39 8.36 -9.62 -20.50
CA THR A 39 9.02 -10.89 -20.83
C THR A 39 10.32 -10.73 -21.59
N GLU A 40 10.49 -9.66 -22.36
CA GLU A 40 11.70 -9.40 -23.15
C GLU A 40 12.97 -9.30 -22.29
N PRO A 41 13.01 -8.49 -21.21
CA PRO A 41 14.18 -8.42 -20.32
C PRO A 41 14.49 -9.74 -19.61
N VAL A 42 13.44 -10.53 -19.31
CA VAL A 42 13.57 -11.83 -18.65
C VAL A 42 14.10 -12.91 -19.60
N GLY A 43 13.94 -12.71 -20.93
CA GLY A 43 14.40 -13.64 -21.96
C GLY A 43 13.43 -14.85 -22.14
N ILE A 44 12.14 -14.65 -21.93
CA ILE A 44 11.11 -15.68 -22.11
C ILE A 44 10.09 -15.23 -23.18
N ALA A 45 9.39 -16.19 -23.79
CA ALA A 45 8.31 -15.87 -24.70
C ALA A 45 7.09 -15.33 -23.95
N THR A 46 6.29 -14.46 -24.59
CA THR A 46 5.05 -13.92 -24.01
C THR A 46 4.06 -15.01 -23.58
N SER A 47 3.98 -16.12 -24.33
CA SER A 47 3.17 -17.27 -23.95
C SER A 47 3.66 -17.97 -22.67
N THR A 48 4.95 -17.85 -22.36
CA THR A 48 5.55 -18.44 -21.16
C THR A 48 5.16 -17.66 -19.90
N PHE A 49 4.86 -16.37 -20.01
CA PHE A 49 4.38 -15.54 -18.89
C PHE A 49 3.22 -16.19 -18.14
N TYR A 50 2.26 -16.73 -18.87
CA TYR A 50 1.05 -17.36 -18.32
C TYR A 50 1.30 -18.67 -17.55
N GLN A 51 2.55 -19.16 -17.51
CA GLN A 51 2.94 -20.26 -16.63
C GLN A 51 3.28 -19.77 -15.21
N PHE A 52 3.42 -18.46 -15.02
CA PHE A 52 3.83 -17.80 -13.77
C PHE A 52 2.73 -16.92 -13.19
N PHE A 53 2.01 -16.20 -14.03
CA PHE A 53 0.95 -15.26 -13.65
C PHE A 53 -0.22 -15.37 -14.63
N ASP A 54 -1.44 -15.38 -14.09
CA ASP A 54 -2.68 -15.48 -14.89
C ASP A 54 -2.92 -14.21 -15.73
N SER A 55 -2.41 -13.06 -15.27
CA SER A 55 -2.52 -11.77 -15.93
C SER A 55 -1.40 -10.82 -15.49
N LYS A 56 -1.20 -9.72 -16.20
CA LYS A 56 -0.28 -8.65 -15.73
C LYS A 56 -0.80 -7.95 -14.48
N GLU A 57 -2.12 -7.92 -14.31
CA GLU A 57 -2.79 -7.45 -13.12
C GLU A 57 -2.44 -8.32 -11.90
N ALA A 58 -2.40 -9.65 -12.06
CA ALA A 58 -1.99 -10.58 -11.00
C ALA A 58 -0.52 -10.36 -10.60
N LEU A 59 0.37 -10.16 -11.57
CA LEU A 59 1.76 -9.78 -11.30
C LEU A 59 1.84 -8.45 -10.53
N TYR A 60 1.06 -7.46 -10.95
CA TYR A 60 1.07 -6.14 -10.29
C TYR A 60 0.57 -6.22 -8.84
N VAL A 61 -0.47 -7.00 -8.58
CA VAL A 61 -0.96 -7.26 -7.21
C VAL A 61 0.16 -7.81 -6.34
N GLU A 62 0.88 -8.83 -6.82
CA GLU A 62 2.00 -9.39 -6.05
C GLU A 62 3.12 -8.40 -5.81
N ILE A 63 3.45 -7.58 -6.81
CA ILE A 63 4.45 -6.52 -6.64
C ILE A 63 4.01 -5.52 -5.56
N LEU A 64 2.74 -5.12 -5.55
CA LEU A 64 2.20 -4.21 -4.52
C LEU A 64 2.19 -4.84 -3.12
N GLU A 65 1.93 -6.14 -3.01
CA GLU A 65 2.00 -6.88 -1.74
C GLU A 65 3.43 -6.87 -1.20
N ARG A 66 4.41 -7.24 -2.02
CA ARG A 66 5.83 -7.21 -1.64
C ARG A 66 6.32 -5.80 -1.29
N GLU A 67 5.87 -4.80 -2.02
CA GLU A 67 6.20 -3.40 -1.72
C GLU A 67 5.60 -2.98 -0.37
N GLY A 68 4.35 -3.37 -0.09
CA GLY A 68 3.71 -3.16 1.20
C GLY A 68 4.49 -3.83 2.34
N GLU A 69 4.85 -5.11 2.20
CA GLU A 69 5.66 -5.83 3.19
C GLU A 69 7.01 -5.16 3.45
N ARG A 70 7.65 -4.64 2.41
CA ARG A 70 8.95 -3.94 2.51
C ARG A 70 8.84 -2.61 3.26
N LEU A 71 7.74 -1.88 3.06
CA LEU A 71 7.54 -0.55 3.63
C LEU A 71 6.90 -0.60 5.02
N MET A 72 6.14 -1.66 5.33
CA MET A 72 5.38 -1.78 6.57
C MET A 72 6.24 -1.59 7.84
N PRO A 73 7.43 -2.20 7.97
CA PRO A 73 8.24 -2.01 9.17
C PRO A 73 8.59 -0.54 9.43
N GLN A 74 8.93 0.21 8.37
CA GLN A 74 9.26 1.63 8.49
C GLN A 74 8.04 2.48 8.86
N VAL A 75 6.88 2.18 8.28
CA VAL A 75 5.62 2.89 8.56
C VAL A 75 5.13 2.63 9.97
N MET A 76 5.35 1.41 10.51
CA MET A 76 4.89 1.01 11.84
C MET A 76 5.85 1.39 12.96
N ALA A 77 7.15 1.55 12.68
CA ALA A 77 8.17 1.86 13.68
C ALA A 77 7.81 3.01 14.64
N PRO A 78 7.22 4.14 14.19
CA PRO A 78 6.83 5.22 15.09
C PRO A 78 5.86 4.81 16.20
N LEU A 79 5.00 3.81 15.95
CA LEU A 79 4.04 3.33 16.95
C LEU A 79 4.72 2.56 18.09
N GLU A 80 5.91 2.02 17.84
CA GLU A 80 6.74 1.31 18.83
C GLU A 80 7.76 2.23 19.51
N GLU A 81 8.24 3.26 18.80
CA GLU A 81 9.32 4.13 19.26
C GLU A 81 8.84 5.26 20.17
N HIS A 82 7.55 5.64 20.11
CA HIS A 82 6.99 6.71 20.89
C HIS A 82 6.11 6.19 22.03
N ASP A 83 6.43 6.57 23.27
CA ASP A 83 5.62 6.28 24.46
C ASP A 83 4.33 7.12 24.53
N ASP A 84 4.35 8.30 23.90
CA ASP A 84 3.22 9.22 23.81
C ASP A 84 2.38 8.92 22.56
N PRO A 85 1.08 8.56 22.73
CA PRO A 85 0.23 8.24 21.59
C PRO A 85 0.02 9.39 20.61
N GLU A 86 0.02 10.66 21.06
CA GLU A 86 -0.10 11.81 20.15
C GLU A 86 1.10 11.85 19.21
N ALA A 87 2.31 11.78 19.75
CA ALA A 87 3.54 11.75 18.95
C ALA A 87 3.61 10.53 18.04
N ALA A 88 3.22 9.35 18.54
CA ALA A 88 3.17 8.10 17.76
C ALA A 88 2.22 8.20 16.56
N ILE A 89 1.00 8.71 16.77
CA ILE A 89 -0.01 8.89 15.71
C ILE A 89 0.48 9.91 14.68
N VAL A 90 1.04 11.04 15.11
CA VAL A 90 1.59 12.07 14.20
C VAL A 90 2.67 11.44 13.31
N ALA A 91 3.70 10.84 13.92
CA ALA A 91 4.82 10.27 13.18
C ALA A 91 4.40 9.10 12.25
N PHE A 92 3.46 8.25 12.68
CA PHE A 92 2.86 7.22 11.85
C PHE A 92 2.13 7.80 10.63
N LEU A 93 1.30 8.83 10.83
CA LEU A 93 0.55 9.45 9.74
C LEU A 93 1.47 10.21 8.78
N GLU A 94 2.47 10.92 9.27
CA GLU A 94 3.48 11.57 8.43
C GLU A 94 4.24 10.53 7.59
N GLY A 95 4.66 9.42 8.19
CA GLY A 95 5.39 8.35 7.49
C GLY A 95 4.56 7.64 6.42
N ILE A 96 3.30 7.31 6.69
CA ILE A 96 2.44 6.67 5.69
C ILE A 96 2.03 7.62 4.56
N MET A 97 1.83 8.91 4.87
CA MET A 97 1.54 9.93 3.86
C MET A 97 2.75 10.14 2.95
N ASP A 98 3.96 10.21 3.51
CA ASP A 98 5.20 10.29 2.73
C ASP A 98 5.35 9.10 1.77
N VAL A 99 5.10 7.88 2.24
CA VAL A 99 5.08 6.68 1.39
C VAL A 99 4.06 6.81 0.25
N ILE A 100 2.84 7.25 0.54
CA ILE A 100 1.78 7.43 -0.46
C ILE A 100 2.18 8.46 -1.52
N GLU A 101 2.85 9.53 -1.10
CA GLU A 101 3.18 10.67 -1.96
C GLU A 101 4.49 10.48 -2.74
N THR A 102 5.42 9.66 -2.25
CA THR A 102 6.76 9.50 -2.86
C THR A 102 6.99 8.16 -3.55
N ASN A 103 6.24 7.11 -3.19
CA ASN A 103 6.40 5.81 -3.82
C ASN A 103 5.64 5.72 -5.14
N ASP A 104 6.35 5.62 -6.25
CA ASP A 104 5.78 5.65 -7.61
C ASP A 104 4.74 4.54 -7.86
N LEU A 105 4.97 3.31 -7.35
CA LEU A 105 4.00 2.21 -7.48
C LEU A 105 2.69 2.50 -6.75
N ILE A 106 2.80 2.99 -5.51
CA ILE A 106 1.64 3.29 -4.67
C ILE A 106 0.89 4.48 -5.26
N ARG A 107 1.60 5.48 -5.75
CA ARG A 107 1.02 6.65 -6.44
C ARG A 107 0.20 6.24 -7.66
N GLN A 108 0.71 5.37 -8.51
CA GLN A 108 -0.02 4.87 -9.69
C GLN A 108 -1.38 4.25 -9.30
N VAL A 109 -1.41 3.46 -8.24
CA VAL A 109 -2.66 2.83 -7.78
C VAL A 109 -3.61 3.82 -7.11
N ILE A 110 -3.06 4.80 -6.39
CA ILE A 110 -3.87 5.75 -5.60
C ILE A 110 -4.43 6.86 -6.51
N PHE A 111 -3.61 7.42 -7.39
CA PHE A 111 -3.99 8.59 -8.19
C PHE A 111 -4.53 8.26 -9.59
N GLU A 112 -4.46 6.97 -10.01
CA GLU A 112 -5.03 6.52 -11.30
C GLU A 112 -6.28 5.64 -11.06
N PRO A 113 -7.50 6.23 -11.09
CA PRO A 113 -8.74 5.52 -10.76
C PRO A 113 -8.99 4.28 -11.62
N ASP A 114 -8.59 4.32 -12.90
CA ASP A 114 -8.72 3.19 -13.82
C ASP A 114 -7.83 2.01 -13.39
N GLU A 115 -6.63 2.27 -12.88
CA GLU A 115 -5.72 1.24 -12.36
C GLU A 115 -6.25 0.64 -11.07
N ALA A 116 -6.66 1.48 -10.14
CA ALA A 116 -7.30 1.03 -8.90
C ALA A 116 -8.54 0.16 -9.15
N ALA A 117 -9.37 0.51 -10.16
CA ALA A 117 -10.53 -0.28 -10.53
C ALA A 117 -10.15 -1.64 -11.12
N ARG A 118 -9.12 -1.70 -11.99
CA ARG A 118 -8.61 -2.94 -12.59
C ARG A 118 -8.05 -3.90 -11.54
N LEU A 119 -7.28 -3.36 -10.58
CA LEU A 119 -6.72 -4.15 -9.48
C LEU A 119 -7.82 -4.65 -8.55
N ARG A 120 -8.81 -3.81 -8.23
CA ARG A 120 -9.98 -4.24 -7.43
C ARG A 120 -10.76 -5.39 -8.08
N ALA A 121 -10.84 -5.40 -9.41
CA ALA A 121 -11.52 -6.46 -10.15
C ALA A 121 -10.81 -7.84 -10.07
N GLN A 122 -9.55 -7.88 -9.60
CA GLN A 122 -8.84 -9.14 -9.33
C GLN A 122 -9.34 -9.85 -8.07
N PHE A 123 -10.11 -9.18 -7.22
CA PHE A 123 -10.57 -9.68 -5.94
C PHE A 123 -12.09 -9.83 -5.91
N SER A 124 -12.56 -10.91 -5.30
CA SER A 124 -13.96 -11.02 -4.89
C SER A 124 -14.27 -10.03 -3.76
N ASP A 125 -15.56 -9.72 -3.55
CA ASP A 125 -16.00 -8.85 -2.44
C ASP A 125 -15.51 -9.35 -1.08
N LYS A 126 -15.44 -10.68 -0.90
CA LYS A 126 -14.94 -11.31 0.32
C LYS A 126 -13.45 -11.07 0.53
N GLU A 127 -12.63 -11.23 -0.51
CA GLU A 127 -11.20 -10.96 -0.45
C GLU A 127 -10.92 -9.48 -0.22
N ALA A 128 -11.68 -8.60 -0.87
CA ALA A 128 -11.57 -7.16 -0.67
C ALA A 128 -11.96 -6.73 0.77
N ALA A 129 -12.93 -7.42 1.39
CA ALA A 129 -13.28 -7.21 2.80
C ALA A 129 -12.17 -7.70 3.73
N ALA A 130 -11.64 -8.91 3.51
CA ALA A 130 -10.54 -9.46 4.30
C ALA A 130 -9.29 -8.58 4.28
N ARG A 131 -8.93 -8.05 3.10
CA ARG A 131 -7.80 -7.11 2.95
C ARG A 131 -8.01 -5.78 3.68
N ARG A 132 -9.27 -5.31 3.80
CA ARG A 132 -9.56 -4.12 4.61
C ARG A 132 -9.38 -4.38 6.10
N GLU A 133 -9.81 -5.54 6.58
CA GLU A 133 -9.62 -5.98 7.96
C GLU A 133 -8.13 -6.17 8.28
N GLU A 134 -7.38 -6.82 7.40
CA GLU A 134 -5.94 -7.02 7.54
C GLU A 134 -5.18 -5.69 7.66
N LYS A 135 -5.52 -4.70 6.82
CA LYS A 135 -4.91 -3.35 6.91
C LYS A 135 -5.21 -2.63 8.22
N LEU A 136 -6.32 -2.93 8.86
CA LEU A 136 -6.64 -2.38 10.18
C LEU A 136 -5.93 -3.14 11.30
N ALA A 137 -5.73 -4.45 11.11
CA ALA A 137 -5.12 -5.34 12.09
C ALA A 137 -3.71 -4.91 12.52
N TYR A 138 -2.94 -4.24 11.65
CA TYR A 138 -1.62 -3.72 12.02
C TYR A 138 -1.69 -2.59 13.06
N LEU A 139 -2.69 -1.74 12.99
CA LEU A 139 -2.85 -0.59 13.91
C LEU A 139 -3.58 -0.98 15.20
N MET A 140 -4.45 -1.98 15.15
CA MET A 140 -5.33 -2.36 16.26
C MET A 140 -4.59 -2.64 17.56
N PRO A 141 -3.48 -3.42 17.62
CA PRO A 141 -2.81 -3.73 18.88
C PRO A 141 -2.36 -2.48 19.65
N TYR A 142 -1.91 -1.45 18.94
CA TYR A 142 -1.47 -0.20 19.54
C TYR A 142 -2.66 0.62 20.05
N VAL A 143 -3.69 0.74 19.23
CA VAL A 143 -4.90 1.50 19.60
C VAL A 143 -5.64 0.86 20.76
N GLU A 144 -5.76 -0.47 20.80
CA GLU A 144 -6.36 -1.21 21.91
C GLU A 144 -5.59 -0.98 23.22
N ALA A 145 -4.26 -1.11 23.18
CA ALA A 145 -3.41 -0.87 24.35
C ALA A 145 -3.53 0.58 24.86
N TRP A 146 -3.54 1.56 23.97
CA TRP A 146 -3.73 2.98 24.36
C TRP A 146 -5.14 3.25 24.90
N TYR A 147 -6.15 2.63 24.31
CA TYR A 147 -7.56 2.77 24.73
C TYR A 147 -7.77 2.17 26.14
N GLU A 148 -7.27 0.96 26.40
CA GLU A 148 -7.32 0.31 27.72
C GLU A 148 -6.55 1.09 28.78
N ALA A 149 -5.43 1.72 28.40
CA ALA A 149 -4.66 2.59 29.27
C ALA A 149 -5.30 3.99 29.50
N GLY A 150 -6.41 4.30 28.83
CA GLY A 150 -7.08 5.61 28.90
C GLY A 150 -6.27 6.75 28.25
N LYS A 151 -5.29 6.42 27.41
CA LYS A 151 -4.43 7.38 26.72
C LYS A 151 -5.07 7.92 25.42
N VAL A 152 -6.01 7.20 24.85
CA VAL A 152 -6.81 7.64 23.71
C VAL A 152 -8.29 7.51 24.03
N GLN A 153 -9.11 8.37 23.41
CA GLN A 153 -10.55 8.45 23.65
C GLN A 153 -11.33 8.28 22.33
N GLY A 154 -12.52 7.70 22.45
CA GLY A 154 -13.43 7.46 21.33
C GLY A 154 -14.52 6.46 21.70
N PRO A 155 -15.47 6.20 20.80
CA PRO A 155 -16.56 5.26 21.09
C PRO A 155 -16.10 3.80 21.24
N ALA A 156 -15.09 3.38 20.48
CA ALA A 156 -14.50 2.04 20.51
C ALA A 156 -13.11 2.07 19.82
N PRO A 157 -12.19 1.12 20.11
CA PRO A 157 -10.84 1.09 19.54
C PRO A 157 -10.82 1.03 18.00
N ASP A 158 -11.70 0.24 17.40
CA ASP A 158 -11.82 0.11 15.93
C ASP A 158 -12.28 1.42 15.28
N ILE A 159 -13.13 2.20 15.94
CA ILE A 159 -13.51 3.54 15.47
C ILE A 159 -12.33 4.51 15.54
N VAL A 160 -11.55 4.48 16.62
CA VAL A 160 -10.33 5.27 16.77
C VAL A 160 -9.31 4.92 15.67
N ALA A 161 -9.04 3.63 15.47
CA ALA A 161 -8.14 3.16 14.43
C ALA A 161 -8.60 3.57 13.01
N ASN A 162 -9.90 3.49 12.73
CA ASN A 162 -10.47 3.96 11.47
C ASN A 162 -10.36 5.49 11.33
N ALA A 163 -10.54 6.25 12.40
CA ALA A 163 -10.37 7.71 12.38
C ALA A 163 -8.92 8.09 12.03
N ILE A 164 -7.93 7.46 12.67
CA ILE A 164 -6.51 7.64 12.34
C ILE A 164 -6.27 7.32 10.86
N ARG A 165 -6.68 6.15 10.40
CA ARG A 165 -6.47 5.72 9.02
C ARG A 165 -7.18 6.62 8.00
N SER A 166 -8.32 7.21 8.33
CA SER A 166 -9.08 8.06 7.40
C SER A 166 -8.33 9.31 6.97
N VAL A 167 -7.34 9.76 7.75
CA VAL A 167 -6.48 10.89 7.39
C VAL A 167 -5.74 10.63 6.08
N THR A 168 -5.33 9.37 5.81
CA THR A 168 -4.65 9.02 4.56
C THR A 168 -5.51 9.21 3.31
N LEU A 169 -6.84 9.33 3.46
CA LEU A 169 -7.74 9.61 2.34
C LEU A 169 -7.59 11.03 1.79
N LEU A 170 -6.94 11.95 2.55
CA LEU A 170 -6.62 13.29 2.03
C LEU A 170 -5.74 13.24 0.79
N SER A 171 -4.79 12.30 0.73
CA SER A 171 -3.93 12.13 -0.44
C SER A 171 -4.72 11.80 -1.71
N LEU A 172 -5.85 11.07 -1.58
CA LEU A 172 -6.71 10.73 -2.71
C LEU A 172 -7.40 11.94 -3.35
N HIS A 173 -7.54 13.03 -2.59
CA HIS A 173 -8.25 14.25 -2.99
C HIS A 173 -7.34 15.49 -2.98
N GLN A 174 -6.02 15.29 -3.06
CA GLN A 174 -5.07 16.40 -3.02
C GLN A 174 -5.32 17.42 -4.17
N GLU A 175 -5.81 16.96 -5.33
CA GLU A 175 -6.12 17.84 -6.48
C GLU A 175 -7.32 18.76 -6.22
N GLU A 176 -8.18 18.43 -5.26
CA GLU A 176 -9.32 19.24 -4.85
C GLU A 176 -8.92 20.34 -3.85
N LEU A 177 -7.72 20.23 -3.27
CA LEU A 177 -7.16 21.20 -2.35
C LEU A 177 -6.21 22.16 -3.09
N ASP A 178 -6.00 23.36 -2.52
CA ASP A 178 -5.00 24.29 -3.04
C ASP A 178 -3.60 23.64 -2.95
N PRO A 179 -2.92 23.35 -4.08
CA PRO A 179 -1.62 22.71 -4.08
C PRO A 179 -0.56 23.49 -3.30
N ALA A 180 -0.67 24.85 -3.28
CA ALA A 180 0.25 25.69 -2.55
C ALA A 180 0.10 25.60 -1.00
N ARG A 181 -1.02 25.04 -0.54
CA ARG A 181 -1.35 24.88 0.87
C ARG A 181 -1.58 23.44 1.31
N TYR A 182 -1.41 22.50 0.42
CA TYR A 182 -1.67 21.09 0.70
C TYR A 182 -0.87 20.59 1.91
N ASP A 183 0.44 20.82 1.93
CA ASP A 183 1.31 20.35 3.01
C ASP A 183 0.92 20.97 4.37
N GLU A 184 0.65 22.27 4.41
CA GLU A 184 0.21 22.94 5.63
C GLU A 184 -1.14 22.38 6.13
N THR A 185 -2.06 22.09 5.19
CA THR A 185 -3.39 21.53 5.50
C THR A 185 -3.27 20.09 6.00
N ARG A 186 -2.48 19.26 5.33
CA ARG A 186 -2.19 17.90 5.73
C ARG A 186 -1.63 17.83 7.14
N ASP A 187 -0.59 18.59 7.42
CA ASP A 187 0.07 18.64 8.73
C ASP A 187 -0.86 19.13 9.84
N LEU A 188 -1.72 20.10 9.52
CA LEU A 188 -2.72 20.58 10.47
C LEU A 188 -3.75 19.50 10.79
N VAL A 189 -4.25 18.76 9.77
CA VAL A 189 -5.24 17.70 9.98
C VAL A 189 -4.63 16.54 10.77
N ILE A 190 -3.40 16.12 10.44
CA ILE A 190 -2.68 15.08 11.19
C ILE A 190 -2.63 15.44 12.67
N ARG A 191 -2.14 16.64 13.00
CA ARG A 191 -2.02 17.10 14.39
C ARG A 191 -3.38 17.27 15.08
N ALA A 192 -4.38 17.79 14.35
CA ALA A 192 -5.72 17.97 14.92
C ALA A 192 -6.38 16.62 15.26
N VAL A 193 -6.23 15.60 14.40
CA VAL A 193 -6.76 14.26 14.66
C VAL A 193 -5.98 13.59 15.80
N ALA A 194 -4.66 13.59 15.79
CA ALA A 194 -3.86 13.01 16.86
C ALA A 194 -4.23 13.63 18.21
N LYS A 195 -4.21 14.95 18.31
CA LYS A 195 -4.57 15.69 19.54
C LYS A 195 -6.02 15.49 19.96
N GLY A 196 -6.96 15.38 19.01
CA GLY A 196 -8.38 15.16 19.33
C GLY A 196 -8.71 13.76 19.81
N LEU A 197 -7.86 12.77 19.52
CA LEU A 197 -8.00 11.38 19.95
C LEU A 197 -7.24 11.08 21.25
N THR A 198 -6.25 11.88 21.58
CA THR A 198 -5.46 11.71 22.82
C THR A 198 -6.01 12.59 23.94
N ALA A 199 -5.88 12.12 25.19
CA ALA A 199 -6.44 12.78 26.36
C ALA A 199 -5.43 13.75 26.99
#